data_60f302ffed2527477acf47dc38243a31
#
_entry.id   60f302ffed2527477acf47dc38243a31
#
_cell.length_a   1.000
_cell.length_b   1.000
_cell.length_c   1.000
_cell.angle_alpha   90.00
_cell.angle_beta   90.00
_cell.angle_gamma   90.00
#
_symmetry.space_group_name_H-M   'P 1'
#
loop_
_entity.id
_entity.type
_entity.pdbx_description
1 polymer ?
#
loop_
_entity_poly.entity_id
_entity_poly.type
_entity_poly.pdbx_seq_one_letter_code
_entity_poly.pdbx_strand_id
1 'polypeptide(L)'
;MEARILRVVKCGECFTVRSEKSEGGVLNKRTLVLQELGGKYEPTYVVTALGNLATLQYNEGDIVITTLKFQAREYNGQMFMDVVATELIKH
;
A
#
# COMPACT_ATOMS: atom_id res chain seq x y z
N MET A 1 2.27 -0.13 15.77
CA MET A 1 1.32 0.36 14.74
C MET A 1 0.02 -0.42 14.86
N GLU A 2 -1.09 0.25 14.67
CA GLU A 2 -2.38 -0.38 14.77
C GLU A 2 -2.82 -0.96 13.43
N ALA A 3 -3.47 -2.12 13.49
CA ALA A 3 -4.11 -2.69 12.31
C ALA A 3 -5.38 -1.92 12.00
N ARG A 4 -5.65 -1.75 10.71
CA ARG A 4 -6.84 -1.05 10.22
C ARG A 4 -7.61 -1.97 9.28
N ILE A 5 -8.92 -1.83 9.28
CA ILE A 5 -9.80 -2.54 8.35
C ILE A 5 -10.21 -1.55 7.28
N LEU A 6 -9.82 -1.80 6.05
CA LEU A 6 -10.03 -0.88 4.94
C LEU A 6 -10.63 -1.61 3.74
N ARG A 7 -11.26 -0.84 2.87
CA ARG A 7 -11.83 -1.37 1.63
C ARG A 7 -10.95 -0.97 0.45
N VAL A 8 -10.71 -1.90 -0.47
CA VAL A 8 -9.96 -1.62 -1.69
C VAL A 8 -10.85 -0.84 -2.65
N VAL A 9 -10.47 0.40 -2.94
CA VAL A 9 -11.17 1.25 -3.90
C VAL A 9 -10.60 1.05 -5.29
N LYS A 10 -9.26 0.92 -5.37
CA LYS A 10 -8.58 0.73 -6.64
C LYS A 10 -7.31 -0.08 -6.40
N CYS A 11 -7.02 -0.99 -7.32
CA CYS A 11 -5.80 -1.79 -7.28
C CYS A 11 -4.99 -1.48 -8.54
N GLY A 12 -3.78 -0.95 -8.35
CA GLY A 12 -2.85 -0.70 -9.44
C GLY A 12 -2.18 -1.97 -9.90
N GLU A 13 -1.41 -1.87 -10.96
CA GLU A 13 -0.66 -3.00 -11.49
C GLU A 13 0.59 -3.26 -10.65
N CYS A 14 0.96 -4.53 -10.56
CA CYS A 14 2.20 -4.93 -9.92
C CYS A 14 3.35 -4.71 -10.91
N PHE A 15 4.40 -4.05 -10.45
CA PHE A 15 5.60 -3.86 -11.26
C PHE A 15 6.82 -4.04 -10.37
N THR A 16 7.99 -4.13 -11.00
CA THR A 16 9.23 -4.32 -10.25
C THR A 16 10.03 -3.02 -10.24
N VAL A 17 10.69 -2.78 -9.12
CA VAL A 17 11.64 -1.66 -8.98
C VAL A 17 12.98 -2.24 -8.55
N ARG A 18 14.05 -1.52 -8.87
CA ARG A 18 15.38 -1.93 -8.43
C ARG A 18 15.53 -1.69 -6.93
N SER A 19 16.06 -2.68 -6.23
CA SER A 19 16.29 -2.58 -4.79
C SER A 19 17.58 -3.28 -4.43
N GLU A 20 18.49 -2.57 -3.77
CA GLU A 20 19.75 -3.14 -3.31
C GLU A 20 19.56 -4.06 -2.11
N LYS A 21 18.45 -3.91 -1.40
CA LYS A 21 18.15 -4.69 -0.19
C LYS A 21 17.41 -5.99 -0.48
N SER A 22 17.01 -6.20 -1.73
CA SER A 22 16.21 -7.36 -2.12
C SER A 22 17.08 -8.40 -2.80
N GLU A 23 16.75 -9.68 -2.61
CA GLU A 23 17.39 -10.75 -3.35
C GLU A 23 17.14 -10.54 -4.84
N GLY A 24 18.19 -10.73 -5.65
CA GLY A 24 18.11 -10.55 -7.10
C GLY A 24 18.09 -9.10 -7.54
N GLY A 25 18.16 -8.15 -6.60
CA GLY A 25 18.22 -6.73 -6.94
C GLY A 25 16.93 -6.11 -7.40
N VAL A 26 15.80 -6.81 -7.29
CA VAL A 26 14.48 -6.29 -7.69
C VAL A 26 13.47 -6.51 -6.58
N LEU A 27 12.47 -5.64 -6.55
CA LEU A 27 11.40 -5.68 -5.56
C LEU A 27 10.07 -5.43 -6.27
N ASN A 28 9.09 -6.26 -5.99
CA ASN A 28 7.74 -6.05 -6.51
C ASN A 28 7.08 -4.89 -5.77
N LYS A 29 6.34 -4.08 -6.51
CA LYS A 29 5.66 -2.91 -5.97
C LYS A 29 4.27 -2.77 -6.60
N ARG A 30 3.29 -2.44 -5.78
CA ARG A 30 1.92 -2.20 -6.24
C ARG A 30 1.34 -1.05 -5.42
N THR A 31 0.62 -0.16 -6.09
CA THR A 31 -0.10 0.93 -5.44
C THR A 31 -1.57 0.54 -5.29
N LEU A 32 -2.10 0.74 -4.09
CA LEU A 32 -3.49 0.48 -3.76
C LEU A 32 -4.12 1.77 -3.27
N VAL A 33 -5.38 1.98 -3.59
CA VAL A 33 -6.17 3.03 -2.96
C VAL A 33 -7.12 2.33 -1.99
N LEU A 34 -6.97 2.61 -0.71
CA LEU A 34 -7.75 2.00 0.37
C LEU A 34 -8.57 3.08 1.05
N GLN A 35 -9.78 2.74 1.47
CA GLN A 35 -10.71 3.66 2.10
C GLN A 35 -11.19 3.09 3.42
N GLU A 36 -11.33 3.94 4.43
CA GLU A 36 -11.94 3.51 5.69
C GLU A 36 -13.39 3.10 5.45
N LEU A 37 -13.87 2.14 6.26
CA LEU A 37 -15.24 1.66 6.15
C LEU A 37 -16.21 2.74 6.64
N GLY A 38 -17.34 2.83 5.99
CA GLY A 38 -18.36 3.84 6.28
C GLY A 38 -18.99 4.33 5.00
N GLY A 39 -19.14 5.65 4.86
CA GLY A 39 -19.71 6.26 3.67
C GLY A 39 -18.67 6.52 2.59
N LYS A 40 -19.13 7.10 1.48
CA LYS A 40 -18.24 7.40 0.35
C LYS A 40 -17.29 8.56 0.61
N TYR A 41 -17.49 9.29 1.70
CA TYR A 41 -16.65 10.42 2.06
C TYR A 41 -15.61 10.07 3.13
N GLU A 42 -15.51 8.80 3.51
CA GLU A 42 -14.49 8.39 4.48
C GLU A 42 -13.09 8.58 3.89
N PRO A 43 -12.08 8.81 4.75
CA PRO A 43 -10.71 9.03 4.29
C PRO A 43 -10.19 7.91 3.41
N THR A 44 -9.45 8.29 2.37
CA THR A 44 -8.78 7.35 1.48
C THR A 44 -7.28 7.51 1.61
N TYR A 45 -6.56 6.41 1.39
CA TYR A 45 -5.11 6.39 1.46
C TYR A 45 -4.55 5.79 0.18
N VAL A 46 -3.53 6.41 -0.37
CA VAL A 46 -2.73 5.82 -1.45
C VAL A 46 -1.61 5.03 -0.77
N VAL A 47 -1.66 3.72 -0.88
CA VAL A 47 -0.83 2.81 -0.11
C VAL A 47 0.08 2.04 -1.06
N THR A 48 1.34 1.90 -0.67
CA THR A 48 2.30 1.09 -1.42
C THR A 48 2.44 -0.28 -0.75
N ALA A 49 2.27 -1.33 -1.53
CA ALA A 49 2.56 -2.70 -1.12
C ALA A 49 3.87 -3.13 -1.77
N LEU A 50 4.75 -3.74 -1.01
CA LEU A 50 6.08 -4.14 -1.46
C LEU A 50 6.29 -5.64 -1.27
N GLY A 51 7.14 -6.21 -2.12
CA GLY A 51 7.53 -7.61 -2.00
C GLY A 51 6.36 -8.56 -2.22
N ASN A 52 6.20 -9.51 -1.32
CA ASN A 52 5.15 -10.52 -1.44
C ASN A 52 3.75 -9.91 -1.36
N LEU A 53 3.59 -8.81 -0.63
CA LEU A 53 2.30 -8.13 -0.54
C LEU A 53 1.88 -7.54 -1.88
N ALA A 54 2.83 -7.13 -2.70
CA ALA A 54 2.56 -6.57 -4.02
C ALA A 54 2.12 -7.64 -5.03
N THR A 55 2.48 -8.90 -4.79
CA THR A 55 2.15 -10.00 -5.71
C THR A 55 0.75 -10.55 -5.49
N LEU A 56 0.12 -10.23 -4.36
CA LEU A 56 -1.25 -10.65 -4.09
C LEU A 56 -2.22 -9.86 -4.96
N GLN A 57 -3.27 -10.51 -5.40
CA GLN A 57 -4.28 -9.85 -6.22
C GLN A 57 -5.40 -9.32 -5.33
N TYR A 58 -5.68 -8.03 -5.46
CA TYR A 58 -6.75 -7.35 -4.74
C TYR A 58 -7.77 -6.86 -5.74
N ASN A 59 -9.06 -7.02 -5.43
CA ASN A 59 -10.14 -6.57 -6.29
C ASN A 59 -10.86 -5.39 -5.64
N GLU A 60 -11.43 -4.52 -6.47
CA GLU A 60 -12.24 -3.42 -5.96
C GLU A 60 -13.37 -3.96 -5.11
N GLY A 61 -13.54 -3.36 -3.94
CA GLY A 61 -14.54 -3.79 -2.97
C GLY A 61 -14.05 -4.79 -1.94
N ASP A 62 -12.87 -5.37 -2.13
CA ASP A 62 -12.30 -6.29 -1.14
C ASP A 62 -12.06 -5.57 0.18
N ILE A 63 -12.28 -6.29 1.26
CA ILE A 63 -11.97 -5.80 2.60
C ILE A 63 -10.62 -6.39 3.01
N VAL A 64 -9.73 -5.54 3.50
CA VAL A 64 -8.41 -5.96 3.93
C VAL A 64 -8.14 -5.48 5.34
N ILE A 65 -7.37 -6.27 6.08
CA ILE A 65 -6.83 -5.88 7.38
C ILE A 65 -5.36 -5.53 7.11
N THR A 66 -4.98 -4.32 7.41
CA THR A 66 -3.65 -3.82 7.06
C THR A 66 -3.04 -3.01 8.19
N THR A 67 -1.73 -3.08 8.28
CA THR A 67 -0.94 -2.20 9.14
C THR A 67 -0.20 -1.24 8.24
N LEU A 68 -0.36 0.05 8.48
CA LEU A 68 0.23 1.09 7.65
C LEU A 68 1.39 1.77 8.37
N LYS A 69 2.44 2.04 7.63
CA LYS A 69 3.57 2.83 8.09
C LYS A 69 3.57 4.14 7.32
N PHE A 70 3.53 5.24 8.03
CA PHE A 70 3.59 6.59 7.46
C PHE A 70 5.02 7.09 7.61
N GLN A 71 5.61 7.54 6.51
CA GLN A 71 7.00 7.97 6.52
C GLN A 71 7.17 9.23 5.67
N ALA A 72 7.73 10.28 6.28
CA ALA A 72 8.06 11.50 5.56
C ALA A 72 9.31 11.29 4.75
N ARG A 73 9.34 11.86 3.55
CA ARG A 73 10.48 11.78 2.65
C ARG A 73 10.72 13.15 2.05
N GLU A 74 11.99 13.55 1.97
CA GLU A 74 12.37 14.80 1.31
C GLU A 74 13.07 14.48 -0.01
N TYR A 75 12.68 15.18 -1.04
CA TYR A 75 13.29 15.05 -2.36
C TYR A 75 13.26 16.40 -3.08
N ASN A 76 14.45 16.89 -3.48
CA ASN A 76 14.61 18.18 -4.16
C ASN A 76 13.93 19.34 -3.41
N GLY A 77 14.06 19.35 -2.09
CA GLY A 77 13.50 20.42 -1.26
C GLY A 77 12.00 20.31 -1.03
N GLN A 78 11.36 19.26 -1.54
CA GLN A 78 9.93 19.01 -1.33
C GLN A 78 9.72 17.87 -0.36
N MET A 79 8.68 17.98 0.45
CA MET A 79 8.34 16.95 1.43
C MET A 79 7.20 16.11 0.90
N PHE A 80 7.36 14.80 1.02
CA PHE A 80 6.34 13.82 0.63
C PHE A 80 6.04 12.89 1.78
N MET A 81 4.81 12.38 1.80
CA MET A 81 4.41 11.36 2.78
C MET A 81 4.19 10.05 2.04
N ASP A 82 4.96 9.04 2.43
CA ASP A 82 4.77 7.69 1.91
C ASP A 82 3.94 6.89 2.91
N VAL A 83 2.98 6.13 2.40
CA VAL A 83 2.17 5.22 3.21
C VAL A 83 2.44 3.82 2.67
N VAL A 84 3.03 2.97 3.52
CA VAL A 84 3.45 1.63 3.13
C VAL A 84 2.70 0.62 3.98
N ALA A 85 2.11 -0.38 3.33
CA ALA A 85 1.50 -1.49 4.05
C ALA A 85 2.59 -2.45 4.50
N THR A 86 2.68 -2.68 5.80
CA THR A 86 3.62 -3.68 6.36
C THR A 86 2.95 -5.03 6.51
N GLU A 87 1.62 -5.06 6.57
CA GLU A 87 0.82 -6.27 6.58
C GLU A 87 -0.44 -6.03 5.75
N LEU A 88 -0.86 -7.02 5.01
CA LEU A 88 -2.11 -7.00 4.25
C LEU A 88 -2.71 -8.40 4.28
N ILE A 89 -3.89 -8.49 4.86
CA ILE A 89 -4.61 -9.75 4.96
C ILE A 89 -5.97 -9.53 4.31
N LYS A 90 -6.27 -10.30 3.26
CA LYS A 90 -7.59 -10.28 2.62
C LYS A 90 -8.60 -10.98 3.51
N HIS A 91 -9.71 -10.34 3.66
CA HIS A 91 -10.80 -10.92 4.43
C HIS A 91 -11.65 -11.84 3.55
#